data_8cc674959e712bd61f48abd80811804c
#
_entry.id   8cc674959e712bd61f48abd80811804c
#
_cell.length_a   1.000
_cell.length_b   1.000
_cell.length_c   1.000
_cell.angle_alpha   90.00
_cell.angle_beta   90.00
_cell.angle_gamma   90.00
#
_symmetry.space_group_name_H-M   'P 1'
#
loop_
_entity.id
_entity.type
_entity.pdbx_description
1 polymer ?
#
loop_
_entity_poly.entity_id
_entity_poly.type
_entity_poly.pdbx_seq_one_letter_code
_entity_poly.pdbx_strand_id
1 'polypeptide(L)'
;QAPAASVDMPAPSPVSGETIDAVARMLESGGPTAILLGGKALDETGIRAAGRIAGATGAFLTAHTFDARFRRGAGLPVVRRLPYFPEQARKRLSGFQQLILVGATVPTAFFAYPDSSVQVLPVGCEIKTLASRTENATEALEALAEAVGAGEEAFEAQAPGRPEKPGGPLTTETAGMALGALLPENAIVSDESGTSGGFAWRFTAADPSHDWLCLTGGAIGQGVPVATGAAIACPDRQVICLQGDGGAMYTLQALWTQAREGLDVTTIIFSNRKYQILQTELERLGFAASGNSLSEKISDTMNLSRPDLDWIQLAGGMGVPAHRAETAEAFYQLLEKALAEPGPHLIEAVLQAL
;
A
#
# COMPACT_ATOMS: atom_id res chain seq x y z
N GLN A 1 -0.49 -19.98 37.54
CA GLN A 1 -1.14 -19.71 36.26
C GLN A 1 -0.52 -20.63 35.20
N ALA A 2 -1.34 -21.32 34.42
CA ALA A 2 -0.85 -22.10 33.29
C ALA A 2 -0.39 -21.15 32.16
N PRO A 3 0.66 -21.51 31.36
CA PRO A 3 1.01 -20.74 30.19
C PRO A 3 -0.17 -20.64 29.23
N ALA A 4 -0.29 -19.54 28.52
CA ALA A 4 -1.28 -19.39 27.46
C ALA A 4 -1.06 -20.45 26.39
N ALA A 5 -2.10 -21.16 25.99
CA ALA A 5 -2.02 -22.11 24.86
C ALA A 5 -2.12 -21.32 23.55
N SER A 6 -1.32 -21.73 22.54
CA SER A 6 -1.53 -21.24 21.19
C SER A 6 -2.87 -21.72 20.67
N VAL A 7 -3.60 -20.83 19.99
CA VAL A 7 -4.83 -21.20 19.28
C VAL A 7 -4.48 -21.38 17.81
N ASP A 8 -4.79 -22.55 17.26
CA ASP A 8 -4.61 -22.80 15.83
C ASP A 8 -5.57 -21.90 15.03
N MET A 9 -5.04 -21.27 14.00
CA MET A 9 -5.87 -20.53 13.05
C MET A 9 -6.75 -21.53 12.29
N PRO A 10 -8.07 -21.29 12.18
CA PRO A 10 -8.93 -22.17 11.37
C PRO A 10 -8.45 -22.16 9.91
N ALA A 11 -8.39 -23.34 9.31
CA ALA A 11 -8.11 -23.47 7.89
C ALA A 11 -9.22 -22.78 7.07
N PRO A 12 -8.89 -22.06 5.98
CA PRO A 12 -9.91 -21.48 5.11
C PRO A 12 -10.75 -22.57 4.47
N SER A 13 -12.06 -22.32 4.36
CA SER A 13 -12.99 -23.26 3.75
C SER A 13 -12.79 -23.32 2.23
N PRO A 14 -12.99 -24.47 1.57
CA PRO A 14 -12.98 -24.55 0.11
C PRO A 14 -14.20 -23.82 -0.48
N VAL A 15 -14.05 -23.29 -1.69
CA VAL A 15 -15.14 -22.73 -2.48
C VAL A 15 -15.85 -23.84 -3.26
N SER A 16 -17.18 -23.76 -3.36
CA SER A 16 -17.95 -24.80 -4.09
C SER A 16 -17.71 -24.73 -5.60
N GLY A 17 -17.75 -25.90 -6.28
CA GLY A 17 -17.68 -25.96 -7.74
C GLY A 17 -18.81 -25.15 -8.42
N GLU A 18 -20.00 -25.11 -7.83
CA GLU A 18 -21.13 -24.33 -8.34
C GLU A 18 -20.80 -22.81 -8.38
N THR A 19 -20.12 -22.31 -7.36
CA THR A 19 -19.65 -20.91 -7.31
C THR A 19 -18.61 -20.64 -8.40
N ILE A 20 -17.64 -21.53 -8.57
CA ILE A 20 -16.61 -21.44 -9.62
C ILE A 20 -17.25 -21.40 -10.99
N ASP A 21 -18.15 -22.34 -11.28
CA ASP A 21 -18.88 -22.39 -12.56
C ASP A 21 -19.74 -21.16 -12.83
N ALA A 22 -20.37 -20.60 -11.78
CA ALA A 22 -21.19 -19.39 -11.91
C ALA A 22 -20.34 -18.17 -12.24
N VAL A 23 -19.12 -18.07 -11.67
CA VAL A 23 -18.17 -16.99 -11.98
C VAL A 23 -17.52 -17.20 -13.36
N ALA A 24 -17.20 -18.43 -13.74
CA ALA A 24 -16.70 -18.75 -15.07
C ALA A 24 -17.70 -18.32 -16.15
N ARG A 25 -18.99 -18.68 -16.03
CA ARG A 25 -20.06 -18.24 -16.94
C ARG A 25 -20.18 -16.71 -17.00
N MET A 26 -19.98 -16.01 -15.87
CA MET A 26 -19.98 -14.53 -15.88
C MET A 26 -18.84 -13.99 -16.75
N LEU A 27 -17.63 -14.53 -16.63
CA LEU A 27 -16.47 -14.13 -17.44
C LEU A 27 -16.70 -14.46 -18.94
N GLU A 28 -17.27 -15.63 -19.24
CA GLU A 28 -17.59 -16.08 -20.61
C GLU A 28 -18.68 -15.25 -21.27
N SER A 29 -19.52 -14.55 -20.51
CA SER A 29 -20.55 -13.64 -21.07
C SER A 29 -19.98 -12.46 -21.85
N GLY A 30 -18.67 -12.17 -21.70
CA GLY A 30 -17.95 -11.15 -22.45
C GLY A 30 -18.23 -9.71 -22.00
N GLY A 31 -18.95 -9.51 -20.90
CA GLY A 31 -19.16 -8.17 -20.32
C GLY A 31 -17.86 -7.59 -19.71
N PRO A 32 -17.66 -6.27 -19.74
CA PRO A 32 -16.50 -5.65 -19.08
C PRO A 32 -16.45 -5.99 -17.59
N THR A 33 -15.47 -6.80 -17.19
CA THR A 33 -15.36 -7.36 -15.86
C THR A 33 -14.12 -6.85 -15.11
N ALA A 34 -14.30 -6.46 -13.85
CA ALA A 34 -13.22 -6.23 -12.91
C ALA A 34 -13.17 -7.37 -11.88
N ILE A 35 -11.97 -7.80 -11.50
CA ILE A 35 -11.72 -8.73 -10.40
C ILE A 35 -11.05 -7.96 -9.27
N LEU A 36 -11.74 -7.86 -8.13
CA LEU A 36 -11.23 -7.19 -6.93
C LEU A 36 -10.64 -8.24 -6.00
N LEU A 37 -9.31 -8.21 -5.90
CA LEU A 37 -8.51 -9.09 -5.07
C LEU A 37 -8.30 -8.50 -3.68
N GLY A 38 -8.29 -9.34 -2.65
CA GLY A 38 -7.96 -8.96 -1.27
C GLY A 38 -7.42 -10.14 -0.47
N GLY A 39 -6.84 -9.89 0.69
CA GLY A 39 -6.32 -10.90 1.58
C GLY A 39 -5.33 -11.86 0.89
N LYS A 40 -5.57 -13.17 0.99
CA LYS A 40 -4.71 -14.20 0.40
C LYS A 40 -4.69 -14.22 -1.14
N ALA A 41 -5.67 -13.65 -1.80
CA ALA A 41 -5.64 -13.48 -3.26
C ALA A 41 -4.52 -12.52 -3.73
N LEU A 42 -3.96 -11.72 -2.82
CA LEU A 42 -2.84 -10.82 -3.08
C LEU A 42 -1.45 -11.42 -2.74
N ASP A 43 -1.37 -12.68 -2.37
CA ASP A 43 -0.12 -13.44 -2.33
C ASP A 43 0.31 -13.81 -3.77
N GLU A 44 1.57 -14.17 -3.97
CA GLU A 44 2.13 -14.43 -5.31
C GLU A 44 1.31 -15.45 -6.12
N THR A 45 0.97 -16.59 -5.52
CA THR A 45 0.18 -17.63 -6.19
C THR A 45 -1.20 -17.12 -6.62
N GLY A 46 -1.90 -16.40 -5.73
CA GLY A 46 -3.20 -15.83 -6.04
C GLY A 46 -3.14 -14.78 -7.16
N ILE A 47 -2.14 -13.89 -7.12
CA ILE A 47 -1.92 -12.87 -8.16
C ILE A 47 -1.60 -13.53 -9.51
N ARG A 48 -0.79 -14.59 -9.55
CA ARG A 48 -0.47 -15.32 -10.80
C ARG A 48 -1.72 -15.98 -11.38
N ALA A 49 -2.51 -16.67 -10.56
CA ALA A 49 -3.76 -17.27 -10.99
C ALA A 49 -4.76 -16.22 -11.52
N ALA A 50 -4.92 -15.09 -10.81
CA ALA A 50 -5.73 -13.97 -11.27
C ALA A 50 -5.20 -13.36 -12.59
N GLY A 51 -3.88 -13.30 -12.75
CA GLY A 51 -3.23 -12.87 -14.00
C GLY A 51 -3.59 -13.76 -15.18
N ARG A 52 -3.54 -15.10 -14.99
CA ARG A 52 -3.94 -16.09 -16.00
C ARG A 52 -5.40 -15.89 -16.42
N ILE A 53 -6.31 -15.72 -15.45
CA ILE A 53 -7.71 -15.44 -15.71
C ILE A 53 -7.86 -14.13 -16.52
N ALA A 54 -7.19 -13.07 -16.09
CA ALA A 54 -7.23 -11.77 -16.78
C ALA A 54 -6.71 -11.86 -18.22
N GLY A 55 -5.63 -12.59 -18.45
CA GLY A 55 -5.06 -12.80 -19.77
C GLY A 55 -5.98 -13.59 -20.71
N ALA A 56 -6.69 -14.58 -20.19
CA ALA A 56 -7.65 -15.39 -20.96
C ALA A 56 -8.97 -14.67 -21.24
N THR A 57 -9.44 -13.82 -20.33
CA THR A 57 -10.79 -13.24 -20.36
C THR A 57 -10.83 -11.73 -20.62
N GLY A 58 -9.70 -11.04 -20.54
CA GLY A 58 -9.64 -9.58 -20.59
C GLY A 58 -10.11 -8.89 -19.31
N ALA A 59 -10.31 -9.62 -18.21
CA ALA A 59 -10.75 -9.03 -16.94
C ALA A 59 -9.68 -8.09 -16.36
N PHE A 60 -10.12 -6.99 -15.73
CA PHE A 60 -9.25 -6.00 -15.11
C PHE A 60 -8.96 -6.36 -13.67
N LEU A 61 -7.69 -6.50 -13.31
CA LEU A 61 -7.27 -6.80 -11.94
C LEU A 61 -7.14 -5.53 -11.10
N THR A 62 -7.81 -5.52 -9.97
CA THR A 62 -7.74 -4.41 -9.01
C THR A 62 -7.73 -4.93 -7.56
N ALA A 63 -7.31 -4.07 -6.63
CA ALA A 63 -7.31 -4.32 -5.20
C ALA A 63 -7.84 -3.07 -4.48
N HIS A 64 -8.17 -3.20 -3.20
CA HIS A 64 -8.54 -2.03 -2.39
C HIS A 64 -7.37 -1.03 -2.29
N THR A 65 -7.67 0.19 -1.88
CA THR A 65 -6.67 1.24 -1.67
C THR A 65 -5.62 0.82 -0.63
N PHE A 66 -6.06 0.15 0.44
CA PHE A 66 -5.25 -0.21 1.60
C PHE A 66 -5.47 -1.67 2.01
N ASP A 67 -4.97 -2.61 1.21
CA ASP A 67 -4.92 -4.02 1.61
C ASP A 67 -3.78 -4.25 2.62
N ALA A 68 -4.00 -5.16 3.57
CA ALA A 68 -3.04 -5.41 4.64
C ALA A 68 -1.67 -5.86 4.11
N ARG A 69 -1.66 -6.69 3.07
CA ARG A 69 -0.45 -7.17 2.40
C ARG A 69 -0.70 -7.32 0.91
N PHE A 70 0.29 -6.95 0.13
CA PHE A 70 0.24 -6.98 -1.32
C PHE A 70 1.60 -7.45 -1.86
N ARG A 71 1.66 -8.62 -2.50
CA ARG A 71 2.86 -9.08 -3.20
C ARG A 71 2.93 -8.40 -4.56
N ARG A 72 4.08 -7.83 -4.93
CA ARG A 72 4.23 -7.09 -6.18
C ARG A 72 5.68 -7.10 -6.67
N GLY A 73 5.89 -6.64 -7.89
CA GLY A 73 7.21 -6.52 -8.52
C GLY A 73 7.28 -7.15 -9.90
N ALA A 74 8.49 -7.16 -10.46
CA ALA A 74 8.78 -7.77 -11.75
C ALA A 74 8.39 -9.26 -11.78
N GLY A 75 7.96 -9.75 -12.94
CA GLY A 75 7.53 -11.13 -13.12
C GLY A 75 6.12 -11.45 -12.64
N LEU A 76 5.41 -10.46 -12.06
CA LEU A 76 4.02 -10.59 -11.63
C LEU A 76 3.07 -9.79 -12.55
N PRO A 77 1.79 -10.20 -12.68
CA PRO A 77 0.81 -9.41 -13.38
C PRO A 77 0.53 -8.09 -12.66
N VAL A 78 0.10 -7.08 -13.41
CA VAL A 78 -0.22 -5.75 -12.86
C VAL A 78 -1.58 -5.80 -12.18
N VAL A 79 -1.61 -5.67 -10.86
CA VAL A 79 -2.85 -5.44 -10.09
C VAL A 79 -2.87 -3.97 -9.64
N ARG A 80 -3.92 -3.23 -9.98
CA ARG A 80 -4.01 -1.79 -9.70
C ARG A 80 -4.83 -1.52 -8.43
N ARG A 81 -4.30 -0.74 -7.49
CA ARG A 81 -5.09 -0.30 -6.33
C ARG A 81 -6.18 0.68 -6.74
N LEU A 82 -7.34 0.58 -6.12
CA LEU A 82 -8.38 1.61 -6.24
C LEU A 82 -7.87 2.94 -5.66
N PRO A 83 -8.15 4.06 -6.33
CA PRO A 83 -7.83 5.38 -5.79
C PRO A 83 -8.54 5.64 -4.46
N TYR A 84 -7.88 6.44 -3.61
CA TYR A 84 -8.41 6.87 -2.32
C TYR A 84 -9.67 7.75 -2.47
N PHE A 85 -9.65 8.72 -3.38
CA PHE A 85 -10.76 9.62 -3.60
C PHE A 85 -11.90 8.97 -4.38
N PRO A 86 -13.15 9.07 -3.90
CA PRO A 86 -14.28 8.32 -4.46
C PRO A 86 -14.59 8.66 -5.93
N GLU A 87 -14.42 9.90 -6.36
CA GLU A 87 -14.61 10.28 -7.76
C GLU A 87 -13.60 9.61 -8.70
N GLN A 88 -12.36 9.45 -8.24
CA GLN A 88 -11.32 8.76 -9.00
C GLN A 88 -11.59 7.25 -9.04
N ALA A 89 -12.05 6.68 -7.90
CA ALA A 89 -12.45 5.28 -7.83
C ALA A 89 -13.65 4.99 -8.74
N ARG A 90 -14.69 5.86 -8.73
CA ARG A 90 -15.83 5.76 -9.66
C ARG A 90 -15.38 5.86 -11.11
N LYS A 91 -14.52 6.82 -11.44
CA LYS A 91 -13.97 6.96 -12.79
C LYS A 91 -13.21 5.70 -13.22
N ARG A 92 -12.45 5.08 -12.30
CA ARG A 92 -11.74 3.82 -12.55
C ARG A 92 -12.68 2.67 -12.85
N LEU A 93 -13.80 2.60 -12.14
CA LEU A 93 -14.75 1.49 -12.22
C LEU A 93 -15.93 1.74 -13.19
N SER A 94 -16.08 2.94 -13.73
CA SER A 94 -17.25 3.36 -14.52
C SER A 94 -17.52 2.54 -15.78
N GLY A 95 -16.50 1.89 -16.35
CA GLY A 95 -16.62 1.07 -17.55
C GLY A 95 -16.99 -0.39 -17.31
N PHE A 96 -17.04 -0.85 -16.04
CA PHE A 96 -17.29 -2.24 -15.73
C PHE A 96 -18.76 -2.50 -15.44
N GLN A 97 -19.29 -3.58 -16.02
CA GLN A 97 -20.65 -4.09 -15.81
C GLN A 97 -20.68 -5.22 -14.80
N GLN A 98 -19.54 -5.84 -14.54
CA GLN A 98 -19.38 -7.01 -13.67
C GLN A 98 -18.22 -6.81 -12.71
N LEU A 99 -18.42 -7.23 -11.46
CA LEU A 99 -17.38 -7.22 -10.43
C LEU A 99 -17.31 -8.59 -9.75
N ILE A 100 -16.15 -9.22 -9.79
CA ILE A 100 -15.86 -10.45 -9.06
C ILE A 100 -15.05 -10.11 -7.81
N LEU A 101 -15.52 -10.53 -6.64
CA LEU A 101 -14.85 -10.35 -5.36
C LEU A 101 -14.09 -11.62 -4.99
N VAL A 102 -12.81 -11.49 -4.63
CA VAL A 102 -11.95 -12.60 -4.22
C VAL A 102 -11.20 -12.22 -2.95
N GLY A 103 -11.63 -12.72 -1.81
CA GLY A 103 -11.07 -12.33 -0.51
C GLY A 103 -11.31 -10.87 -0.14
N ALA A 104 -12.18 -10.19 -0.88
CA ALA A 104 -12.45 -8.77 -0.79
C ALA A 104 -13.93 -8.47 -0.48
N THR A 105 -14.23 -7.25 -0.05
CA THR A 105 -15.58 -6.74 0.11
C THR A 105 -15.92 -5.74 -0.98
N VAL A 106 -17.22 -5.46 -1.18
CA VAL A 106 -17.66 -4.44 -2.12
C VAL A 106 -16.99 -3.10 -1.80
N PRO A 107 -16.32 -2.45 -2.79
CA PRO A 107 -15.61 -1.22 -2.54
C PRO A 107 -16.57 -0.06 -2.26
N THR A 108 -16.25 0.73 -1.25
CA THR A 108 -16.97 1.94 -0.87
C THR A 108 -16.01 3.10 -0.69
N ALA A 109 -16.53 4.34 -0.69
CA ALA A 109 -15.74 5.51 -0.35
C ALA A 109 -15.25 5.42 1.11
N PHE A 110 -14.04 5.92 1.38
CA PHE A 110 -13.46 5.94 2.73
C PHE A 110 -14.28 6.82 3.68
N PHE A 111 -14.72 7.97 3.20
CA PHE A 111 -15.52 8.92 3.95
C PHE A 111 -16.82 9.21 3.23
N ALA A 112 -17.86 9.55 4.01
CA ALA A 112 -19.07 10.12 3.47
C ALA A 112 -18.83 11.62 3.20
N TYR A 113 -19.00 12.02 1.94
CA TYR A 113 -18.93 13.43 1.57
C TYR A 113 -20.36 13.98 1.36
N PRO A 114 -20.59 15.26 1.73
CA PRO A 114 -21.87 15.91 1.40
C PRO A 114 -22.17 15.76 -0.10
N ASP A 115 -23.42 15.50 -0.42
CA ASP A 115 -23.91 15.38 -1.81
C ASP A 115 -23.23 14.31 -2.69
N SER A 116 -22.53 13.35 -2.06
CA SER A 116 -21.83 12.27 -2.77
C SER A 116 -22.21 10.88 -2.23
N SER A 117 -22.54 9.96 -3.13
CA SER A 117 -22.77 8.56 -2.75
C SER A 117 -21.49 7.92 -2.20
N VAL A 118 -21.62 7.06 -1.20
CA VAL A 118 -20.52 6.19 -0.74
C VAL A 118 -20.23 5.05 -1.71
N GLN A 119 -21.16 4.74 -2.62
CA GLN A 119 -20.98 3.72 -3.64
C GLN A 119 -20.02 4.21 -4.73
N VAL A 120 -19.07 3.37 -5.09
CA VAL A 120 -18.08 3.64 -6.14
C VAL A 120 -18.31 2.82 -7.41
N LEU A 121 -19.20 1.84 -7.36
CA LEU A 121 -19.59 1.01 -8.51
C LEU A 121 -20.66 1.70 -9.34
N PRO A 122 -20.70 1.46 -10.67
CA PRO A 122 -21.80 1.85 -11.53
C PRO A 122 -23.14 1.25 -11.06
N VAL A 123 -24.23 1.98 -11.29
CA VAL A 123 -25.58 1.46 -11.05
C VAL A 123 -25.82 0.26 -11.98
N GLY A 124 -26.30 -0.84 -11.41
CA GLY A 124 -26.59 -2.07 -12.19
C GLY A 124 -25.36 -2.96 -12.42
N CYS A 125 -24.20 -2.64 -11.85
CA CYS A 125 -23.04 -3.53 -11.88
C CYS A 125 -23.40 -4.85 -11.19
N GLU A 126 -23.29 -5.97 -11.90
CA GLU A 126 -23.50 -7.31 -11.35
C GLU A 126 -22.31 -7.71 -10.48
N ILE A 127 -22.55 -8.18 -9.25
CA ILE A 127 -21.49 -8.54 -8.32
C ILE A 127 -21.58 -10.04 -8.00
N LYS A 128 -20.47 -10.75 -8.16
CA LYS A 128 -20.33 -12.14 -7.67
C LYS A 128 -19.12 -12.26 -6.76
N THR A 129 -19.26 -13.05 -5.71
CA THR A 129 -18.14 -13.42 -4.84
C THR A 129 -17.64 -14.80 -5.26
N LEU A 130 -16.38 -14.86 -5.72
CA LEU A 130 -15.70 -16.13 -5.96
C LEU A 130 -15.27 -16.76 -4.63
N ALA A 131 -14.62 -15.97 -3.77
CA ALA A 131 -14.23 -16.40 -2.44
C ALA A 131 -14.42 -15.27 -1.42
N SER A 132 -15.00 -15.59 -0.28
CA SER A 132 -15.07 -14.69 0.88
C SER A 132 -13.70 -14.61 1.58
N ARG A 133 -13.61 -13.78 2.65
CA ARG A 133 -12.37 -13.65 3.46
C ARG A 133 -12.01 -14.90 4.27
N THR A 134 -12.97 -15.81 4.48
CA THR A 134 -12.79 -17.05 5.25
C THR A 134 -12.61 -18.28 4.37
N GLU A 135 -12.71 -18.11 3.06
CA GLU A 135 -12.53 -19.19 2.08
C GLU A 135 -11.15 -19.16 1.44
N ASN A 136 -10.76 -20.26 0.83
CA ASN A 136 -9.46 -20.41 0.18
C ASN A 136 -9.46 -19.69 -1.18
N ALA A 137 -9.15 -18.39 -1.14
CA ALA A 137 -9.14 -17.54 -2.32
C ALA A 137 -8.12 -18.00 -3.38
N THR A 138 -6.98 -18.54 -2.97
CA THR A 138 -5.92 -18.99 -3.89
C THR A 138 -6.38 -20.22 -4.66
N GLU A 139 -6.88 -21.26 -3.98
CA GLU A 139 -7.42 -22.46 -4.63
C GLU A 139 -8.62 -22.13 -5.54
N ALA A 140 -9.49 -21.20 -5.11
CA ALA A 140 -10.62 -20.77 -5.91
C ALA A 140 -10.18 -20.06 -7.21
N LEU A 141 -9.13 -19.25 -7.16
CA LEU A 141 -8.55 -18.62 -8.36
C LEU A 141 -7.90 -19.63 -9.29
N GLU A 142 -7.18 -20.63 -8.77
CA GLU A 142 -6.60 -21.69 -9.58
C GLU A 142 -7.71 -22.51 -10.27
N ALA A 143 -8.73 -22.93 -9.54
CA ALA A 143 -9.85 -23.65 -10.11
C ALA A 143 -10.65 -22.84 -11.14
N LEU A 144 -10.79 -21.51 -10.91
CA LEU A 144 -11.41 -20.62 -11.89
C LEU A 144 -10.53 -20.48 -13.15
N ALA A 145 -9.21 -20.39 -13.01
CA ALA A 145 -8.28 -20.34 -14.14
C ALA A 145 -8.40 -21.61 -15.01
N GLU A 146 -8.51 -22.77 -14.41
CA GLU A 146 -8.77 -24.02 -15.10
C GLU A 146 -10.14 -24.00 -15.81
N ALA A 147 -11.20 -23.57 -15.12
CA ALA A 147 -12.56 -23.52 -15.65
C ALA A 147 -12.70 -22.61 -16.89
N VAL A 148 -11.96 -21.48 -16.94
CA VAL A 148 -11.95 -20.59 -18.11
C VAL A 148 -10.87 -20.95 -19.14
N GLY A 149 -10.18 -22.08 -18.99
CA GLY A 149 -9.15 -22.56 -19.92
C GLY A 149 -7.91 -21.67 -19.98
N ALA A 150 -7.57 -20.95 -18.89
CA ALA A 150 -6.43 -20.07 -18.84
C ALA A 150 -5.11 -20.86 -18.76
N GLY A 151 -4.25 -20.74 -19.78
CA GLY A 151 -2.91 -21.35 -19.79
C GLY A 151 -1.98 -20.76 -18.73
N GLU A 152 -0.89 -21.46 -18.40
CA GLU A 152 0.04 -21.04 -17.35
C GLU A 152 0.75 -19.70 -17.64
N GLU A 153 1.00 -19.39 -18.91
CA GLU A 153 1.67 -18.15 -19.37
C GLU A 153 0.69 -17.12 -19.98
N ALA A 154 -0.60 -17.17 -19.60
CA ALA A 154 -1.63 -16.36 -20.24
C ALA A 154 -1.59 -14.87 -19.90
N PHE A 155 -0.70 -14.40 -19.01
CA PHE A 155 -0.63 -12.98 -18.61
C PHE A 155 0.67 -12.31 -19.04
N GLU A 156 0.59 -10.99 -19.27
CA GLU A 156 1.76 -10.13 -19.44
C GLU A 156 2.36 -9.82 -18.07
N ALA A 157 3.55 -10.37 -17.82
CA ALA A 157 4.30 -10.08 -16.60
C ALA A 157 4.96 -8.70 -16.67
N GLN A 158 5.03 -7.98 -15.55
CA GLN A 158 5.81 -6.76 -15.47
C GLN A 158 7.27 -7.04 -15.79
N ALA A 159 7.80 -6.35 -16.82
CA ALA A 159 9.23 -6.39 -17.12
C ALA A 159 10.03 -5.78 -15.97
N PRO A 160 11.20 -6.35 -15.61
CA PRO A 160 12.08 -5.75 -14.63
C PRO A 160 12.55 -4.36 -15.11
N GLY A 161 12.59 -3.41 -14.17
CA GLY A 161 13.08 -2.07 -14.47
C GLY A 161 13.23 -1.26 -13.20
N ARG A 162 14.37 -0.60 -13.05
CA ARG A 162 14.64 0.31 -11.94
C ARG A 162 14.76 1.73 -12.47
N PRO A 163 14.24 2.74 -11.75
CA PRO A 163 14.51 4.12 -12.12
C PRO A 163 16.01 4.45 -12.01
N GLU A 164 16.43 5.46 -12.77
CA GLU A 164 17.77 6.00 -12.63
C GLU A 164 17.94 6.71 -11.28
N LYS A 165 19.18 6.84 -10.83
CA LYS A 165 19.54 7.61 -9.64
C LYS A 165 19.03 9.05 -9.78
N PRO A 166 18.16 9.52 -8.86
CA PRO A 166 17.65 10.88 -8.93
C PRO A 166 18.68 11.91 -8.49
N GLY A 167 18.47 13.17 -8.92
CA GLY A 167 19.24 14.34 -8.51
C GLY A 167 18.35 15.57 -8.35
N GLY A 168 18.89 16.61 -7.71
CA GLY A 168 18.24 17.90 -7.50
C GLY A 168 17.37 17.97 -6.24
N PRO A 169 16.24 18.68 -6.28
CA PRO A 169 15.36 18.86 -5.12
C PRO A 169 14.82 17.53 -4.59
N LEU A 170 14.75 17.40 -3.26
CA LEU A 170 14.09 16.25 -2.63
C LEU A 170 12.58 16.47 -2.63
N THR A 171 11.91 15.80 -3.53
CA THR A 171 10.45 15.78 -3.67
C THR A 171 9.92 14.36 -3.42
N THR A 172 8.61 14.20 -3.34
CA THR A 172 7.98 12.87 -3.25
C THR A 172 8.34 12.00 -4.46
N GLU A 173 8.51 12.61 -5.65
CA GLU A 173 8.89 11.91 -6.87
C GLU A 173 10.34 11.43 -6.81
N THR A 174 11.30 12.31 -6.53
CA THR A 174 12.71 11.94 -6.45
C THR A 174 13.00 10.98 -5.31
N ALA A 175 12.30 11.08 -4.18
CA ALA A 175 12.37 10.10 -3.11
C ALA A 175 11.83 8.72 -3.54
N GLY A 176 10.72 8.69 -4.29
CA GLY A 176 10.18 7.47 -4.88
C GLY A 176 11.14 6.82 -5.90
N MET A 177 11.81 7.63 -6.74
CA MET A 177 12.84 7.15 -7.67
C MET A 177 14.03 6.54 -6.92
N ALA A 178 14.51 7.19 -5.86
CA ALA A 178 15.62 6.66 -5.04
C ALA A 178 15.24 5.31 -4.41
N LEU A 179 14.03 5.20 -3.88
CA LEU A 179 13.53 3.94 -3.32
C LEU A 179 13.48 2.84 -4.38
N GLY A 180 12.90 3.10 -5.57
CA GLY A 180 12.84 2.14 -6.66
C GLY A 180 14.23 1.73 -7.17
N ALA A 181 15.19 2.66 -7.22
CA ALA A 181 16.55 2.35 -7.63
C ALA A 181 17.27 1.39 -6.66
N LEU A 182 16.95 1.45 -5.36
CA LEU A 182 17.67 0.76 -4.28
C LEU A 182 16.89 -0.38 -3.61
N LEU A 183 15.58 -0.56 -3.89
CA LEU A 183 14.74 -1.53 -3.19
C LEU A 183 15.34 -2.94 -3.27
N PRO A 184 15.66 -3.59 -2.14
CA PRO A 184 16.22 -4.93 -2.14
C PRO A 184 15.22 -5.97 -2.63
N GLU A 185 15.73 -7.06 -3.18
CA GLU A 185 14.92 -8.23 -3.49
C GLU A 185 14.31 -8.80 -2.20
N ASN A 186 13.05 -9.22 -2.27
CA ASN A 186 12.32 -9.74 -1.12
C ASN A 186 12.14 -8.77 0.05
N ALA A 187 12.37 -7.48 -0.12
CA ALA A 187 12.11 -6.48 0.91
C ALA A 187 10.65 -6.51 1.38
N ILE A 188 10.41 -6.02 2.59
CA ILE A 188 9.08 -5.73 3.10
C ILE A 188 8.96 -4.22 3.25
N VAL A 189 8.00 -3.62 2.58
CA VAL A 189 7.71 -2.18 2.71
C VAL A 189 6.47 -2.01 3.58
N SER A 190 6.61 -1.32 4.71
CA SER A 190 5.49 -0.86 5.54
C SER A 190 5.16 0.58 5.19
N ASP A 191 3.98 0.83 4.61
CA ASP A 191 3.62 2.12 4.02
C ASP A 191 2.52 2.84 4.79
N GLU A 192 2.90 3.88 5.50
CA GLU A 192 2.04 4.91 6.09
C GLU A 192 2.48 6.32 5.65
N SER A 193 3.03 6.45 4.47
CA SER A 193 3.52 7.72 3.94
C SER A 193 2.41 8.69 3.51
N GLY A 194 1.16 8.26 3.50
CA GLY A 194 0.00 9.09 3.21
C GLY A 194 0.08 9.74 1.83
N THR A 195 -0.01 11.08 1.78
CA THR A 195 0.08 11.85 0.53
C THR A 195 1.47 11.82 -0.12
N SER A 196 2.51 11.43 0.61
CA SER A 196 3.89 11.41 0.11
C SER A 196 4.28 10.11 -0.60
N GLY A 197 3.53 9.01 -0.39
CA GLY A 197 3.92 7.66 -0.84
C GLY A 197 3.53 7.27 -2.26
N GLY A 198 2.76 8.09 -2.98
CA GLY A 198 2.24 7.71 -4.29
C GLY A 198 3.32 7.38 -5.32
N PHE A 199 4.41 8.14 -5.31
CA PHE A 199 5.55 7.90 -6.19
C PHE A 199 6.39 6.68 -5.77
N ALA A 200 6.53 6.41 -4.46
CA ALA A 200 7.17 5.19 -3.97
C ALA A 200 6.47 3.95 -4.51
N TRP A 201 5.13 3.89 -4.41
CA TRP A 201 4.33 2.82 -5.04
C TRP A 201 4.56 2.72 -6.55
N ARG A 202 4.60 3.85 -7.24
CA ARG A 202 4.76 3.89 -8.71
C ARG A 202 6.13 3.37 -9.15
N PHE A 203 7.20 3.89 -8.56
CA PHE A 203 8.56 3.60 -9.00
C PHE A 203 9.10 2.25 -8.56
N THR A 204 8.48 1.60 -7.57
CA THR A 204 8.82 0.24 -7.15
C THR A 204 8.00 -0.84 -7.88
N ALA A 205 7.13 -0.48 -8.82
CA ALA A 205 6.23 -1.43 -9.49
C ALA A 205 6.99 -2.53 -10.25
N ALA A 206 8.08 -2.17 -10.92
CA ALA A 206 8.90 -3.07 -11.75
C ALA A 206 10.20 -3.53 -11.05
N ASP A 207 10.35 -3.26 -9.75
CA ASP A 207 11.45 -3.72 -8.92
C ASP A 207 11.38 -5.23 -8.68
N PRO A 208 12.44 -5.85 -8.14
CA PRO A 208 12.36 -7.23 -7.68
C PRO A 208 11.16 -7.48 -6.79
N SER A 209 10.65 -8.71 -6.83
CA SER A 209 9.46 -9.09 -6.09
C SER A 209 9.59 -8.79 -4.58
N HIS A 210 8.62 -8.08 -4.01
CA HIS A 210 8.61 -7.61 -2.63
C HIS A 210 7.20 -7.58 -2.06
N ASP A 211 7.08 -7.50 -0.74
CA ASP A 211 5.80 -7.32 -0.05
C ASP A 211 5.56 -5.85 0.30
N TRP A 212 4.32 -5.42 0.14
CA TRP A 212 3.88 -4.08 0.52
C TRP A 212 2.75 -4.17 1.55
N LEU A 213 2.99 -3.68 2.75
CA LEU A 213 2.04 -3.62 3.85
C LEU A 213 1.42 -2.23 3.88
N CYS A 214 0.14 -2.14 3.58
CA CYS A 214 -0.55 -0.85 3.49
C CYS A 214 -1.18 -0.42 4.82
N LEU A 215 -1.58 0.84 4.85
CA LEU A 215 -2.29 1.50 5.95
C LEU A 215 -3.71 0.93 6.12
N THR A 216 -3.85 -0.21 6.77
CA THR A 216 -5.11 -0.95 6.90
C THR A 216 -6.17 -0.11 7.60
N GLY A 217 -7.33 0.06 6.94
CA GLY A 217 -8.43 0.85 7.46
C GLY A 217 -8.17 2.36 7.56
N GLY A 218 -7.07 2.86 6.99
CA GLY A 218 -6.68 4.26 7.11
C GLY A 218 -6.24 4.65 8.53
N ALA A 219 -5.87 3.65 9.37
CA ALA A 219 -5.53 3.87 10.77
C ALA A 219 -4.07 4.31 10.92
N ILE A 220 -3.83 5.62 10.98
CA ILE A 220 -2.49 6.21 11.18
C ILE A 220 -1.89 5.79 12.52
N GLY A 221 -0.55 5.69 12.55
CA GLY A 221 0.22 5.20 13.68
C GLY A 221 0.54 3.71 13.62
N GLN A 222 0.14 2.98 12.56
CA GLN A 222 0.48 1.55 12.44
C GLN A 222 1.82 1.29 11.74
N GLY A 223 2.33 2.21 10.92
CA GLY A 223 3.45 1.96 10.03
C GLY A 223 4.72 1.51 10.74
N VAL A 224 5.17 2.24 11.76
CA VAL A 224 6.40 1.90 12.51
C VAL A 224 6.24 0.60 13.31
N PRO A 225 5.14 0.36 14.07
CA PRO A 225 4.87 -0.92 14.72
C PRO A 225 4.75 -2.11 13.76
N VAL A 226 4.11 -1.92 12.61
CA VAL A 226 4.00 -2.97 11.58
C VAL A 226 5.37 -3.33 11.01
N ALA A 227 6.21 -2.32 10.71
CA ALA A 227 7.59 -2.55 10.28
C ALA A 227 8.38 -3.32 11.33
N THR A 228 8.25 -2.96 12.61
CA THR A 228 8.88 -3.66 13.74
C THR A 228 8.43 -5.12 13.81
N GLY A 229 7.11 -5.37 13.72
CA GLY A 229 6.54 -6.72 13.71
C GLY A 229 6.99 -7.55 12.50
N ALA A 230 7.09 -6.92 11.33
CA ALA A 230 7.57 -7.58 10.11
C ALA A 230 9.03 -8.02 10.23
N ALA A 231 9.91 -7.17 10.79
CA ALA A 231 11.30 -7.50 11.01
C ALA A 231 11.49 -8.63 12.05
N ILE A 232 10.67 -8.67 13.10
CA ILE A 232 10.64 -9.77 14.06
C ILE A 232 10.20 -11.09 13.41
N ALA A 233 9.16 -11.02 12.56
CA ALA A 233 8.59 -12.21 11.90
C ALA A 233 9.45 -12.74 10.74
N CYS A 234 10.25 -11.87 10.10
CA CYS A 234 11.05 -12.18 8.93
C CYS A 234 12.48 -11.62 9.11
N PRO A 235 13.30 -12.16 10.02
CA PRO A 235 14.60 -11.60 10.37
C PRO A 235 15.65 -11.70 9.25
N ASP A 236 15.37 -12.46 8.21
CA ASP A 236 16.18 -12.65 7.00
C ASP A 236 15.83 -11.67 5.87
N ARG A 237 14.88 -10.75 6.12
CA ARG A 237 14.39 -9.79 5.12
C ARG A 237 14.56 -8.35 5.59
N GLN A 238 15.03 -7.50 4.70
CA GLN A 238 15.10 -6.06 4.98
C GLN A 238 13.70 -5.44 5.01
N VAL A 239 13.45 -4.61 6.02
CA VAL A 239 12.18 -3.89 6.18
C VAL A 239 12.40 -2.40 5.97
N ILE A 240 11.59 -1.81 5.09
CA ILE A 240 11.58 -0.37 4.84
C ILE A 240 10.24 0.19 5.32
N CYS A 241 10.29 1.13 6.26
CA CYS A 241 9.12 1.82 6.78
C CYS A 241 8.99 3.20 6.12
N LEU A 242 7.96 3.40 5.34
CA LEU A 242 7.61 4.69 4.73
C LEU A 242 6.57 5.39 5.61
N GLN A 243 6.92 6.53 6.16
CA GLN A 243 6.13 7.17 7.21
C GLN A 243 5.97 8.67 6.95
N GLY A 244 4.75 9.20 7.08
CA GLY A 244 4.53 10.64 7.16
C GLY A 244 4.89 11.18 8.55
N ASP A 245 5.43 12.39 8.63
CA ASP A 245 5.83 13.03 9.89
C ASP A 245 4.70 13.13 10.92
N GLY A 246 3.49 13.50 10.50
CA GLY A 246 2.33 13.55 11.38
C GLY A 246 1.88 12.18 11.89
N GLY A 247 1.88 11.15 11.02
CA GLY A 247 1.53 9.77 11.39
C GLY A 247 2.55 9.15 12.35
N ALA A 248 3.84 9.41 12.14
CA ALA A 248 4.92 8.87 12.96
C ALA A 248 4.80 9.25 14.44
N MET A 249 4.26 10.43 14.74
CA MET A 249 4.09 10.92 16.11
C MET A 249 3.12 10.09 16.96
N TYR A 250 2.28 9.26 16.35
CA TYR A 250 1.33 8.42 17.10
C TYR A 250 2.03 7.24 17.82
N THR A 251 3.09 6.69 17.23
CA THR A 251 3.71 5.43 17.70
C THR A 251 5.22 5.41 17.55
N LEU A 252 5.87 6.58 17.59
CA LEU A 252 7.33 6.70 17.40
C LEU A 252 8.14 5.86 18.40
N GLN A 253 7.56 5.51 19.58
CA GLN A 253 8.22 4.64 20.59
C GLN A 253 8.53 3.24 20.05
N ALA A 254 7.96 2.81 18.93
CA ALA A 254 8.35 1.55 18.30
C ALA A 254 9.81 1.56 17.81
N LEU A 255 10.40 2.74 17.56
CA LEU A 255 11.83 2.90 17.26
C LEU A 255 12.71 2.36 18.38
N TRP A 256 12.31 2.57 19.65
CA TRP A 256 13.03 2.01 20.79
C TRP A 256 13.03 0.48 20.76
N THR A 257 11.93 -0.15 20.37
CA THR A 257 11.86 -1.61 20.22
C THR A 257 12.78 -2.07 19.08
N GLN A 258 12.84 -1.36 17.97
CA GLN A 258 13.75 -1.67 16.86
C GLN A 258 15.21 -1.63 17.31
N ALA A 259 15.59 -0.58 18.06
CA ALA A 259 16.95 -0.45 18.60
C ALA A 259 17.28 -1.56 19.62
N ARG A 260 16.36 -1.82 20.56
CA ARG A 260 16.52 -2.84 21.60
C ARG A 260 16.75 -4.23 21.02
N GLU A 261 16.00 -4.59 19.98
CA GLU A 261 16.04 -5.92 19.35
C GLU A 261 17.06 -5.99 18.19
N GLY A 262 17.71 -4.87 17.83
CA GLY A 262 18.68 -4.79 16.73
C GLY A 262 18.07 -5.13 15.37
N LEU A 263 16.82 -4.70 15.13
CA LEU A 263 16.05 -5.07 13.95
C LEU A 263 16.54 -4.34 12.70
N ASP A 264 16.63 -5.04 11.57
CA ASP A 264 17.00 -4.46 10.28
C ASP A 264 15.80 -3.74 9.65
N VAL A 265 15.59 -2.49 10.10
CA VAL A 265 14.49 -1.62 9.66
C VAL A 265 15.02 -0.24 9.28
N THR A 266 14.85 0.14 8.02
CA THR A 266 15.11 1.51 7.56
C THR A 266 13.81 2.31 7.57
N THR A 267 13.66 3.22 8.54
CA THR A 267 12.50 4.11 8.65
C THR A 267 12.77 5.42 7.90
N ILE A 268 11.92 5.76 6.94
CA ILE A 268 11.96 7.00 6.17
C ILE A 268 10.80 7.89 6.62
N ILE A 269 11.12 9.04 7.21
CA ILE A 269 10.13 10.06 7.57
C ILE A 269 10.04 11.09 6.44
N PHE A 270 8.93 11.11 5.75
CA PHE A 270 8.61 12.17 4.78
C PHE A 270 8.16 13.42 5.54
N SER A 271 9.10 14.32 5.79
CA SER A 271 8.89 15.56 6.56
C SER A 271 8.39 16.66 5.64
N ASN A 272 7.06 16.79 5.53
CA ASN A 272 6.41 17.92 4.84
C ASN A 272 5.90 18.98 5.83
N ARG A 273 6.07 18.76 7.14
CA ARG A 273 5.75 19.63 8.27
C ARG A 273 4.27 20.03 8.37
N LYS A 274 3.38 19.15 7.91
CA LYS A 274 1.92 19.39 7.95
C LYS A 274 1.10 18.13 7.78
N TYR A 275 -0.13 18.16 8.28
CA TYR A 275 -1.15 17.17 7.96
C TYR A 275 -1.76 17.44 6.58
N GLN A 276 -1.00 17.16 5.51
CA GLN A 276 -1.37 17.50 4.13
C GLN A 276 -2.72 16.92 3.70
N ILE A 277 -3.05 15.69 4.11
CA ILE A 277 -4.33 15.08 3.72
C ILE A 277 -5.52 15.87 4.28
N LEU A 278 -5.40 16.40 5.50
CA LEU A 278 -6.46 17.21 6.11
C LEU A 278 -6.60 18.56 5.40
N GLN A 279 -5.50 19.18 4.98
CA GLN A 279 -5.56 20.41 4.16
C GLN A 279 -6.25 20.13 2.82
N THR A 280 -5.90 19.03 2.15
CA THR A 280 -6.52 18.62 0.90
C THR A 280 -8.02 18.38 1.07
N GLU A 281 -8.45 17.74 2.16
CA GLU A 281 -9.88 17.52 2.43
C GLU A 281 -10.62 18.83 2.71
N LEU A 282 -10.01 19.79 3.42
CA LEU A 282 -10.62 21.11 3.62
C LEU A 282 -10.78 21.88 2.31
N GLU A 283 -9.77 21.84 1.44
CA GLU A 283 -9.84 22.43 0.11
C GLU A 283 -10.99 21.83 -0.71
N ARG A 284 -11.13 20.52 -0.69
CA ARG A 284 -12.22 19.78 -1.35
C ARG A 284 -13.61 20.14 -0.83
N LEU A 285 -13.72 20.42 0.47
CA LEU A 285 -14.97 20.88 1.10
C LEU A 285 -15.23 22.38 0.92
N GLY A 286 -14.35 23.11 0.20
CA GLY A 286 -14.50 24.53 -0.08
C GLY A 286 -14.12 25.47 1.07
N PHE A 287 -13.55 24.95 2.17
CA PHE A 287 -13.17 25.79 3.32
C PHE A 287 -11.90 26.60 3.09
N ALA A 288 -11.01 26.19 2.19
CA ALA A 288 -9.75 26.88 1.92
C ALA A 288 -9.93 28.21 1.17
N ALA A 289 -11.04 28.36 0.42
CA ALA A 289 -11.29 29.54 -0.42
C ALA A 289 -11.82 30.77 0.32
N SER A 290 -12.13 30.65 1.62
CA SER A 290 -12.89 31.70 2.33
C SER A 290 -12.03 32.85 2.86
N GLY A 291 -10.68 32.73 2.93
CA GLY A 291 -9.77 33.82 3.35
C GLY A 291 -10.11 34.48 4.70
N ASN A 292 -10.87 33.78 5.56
CA ASN A 292 -11.31 34.27 6.84
C ASN A 292 -10.42 33.76 7.99
N SER A 293 -10.51 34.41 9.15
CA SER A 293 -9.74 34.07 10.35
C SER A 293 -9.93 32.61 10.83
N LEU A 294 -11.01 31.95 10.44
CA LEU A 294 -11.27 30.54 10.75
C LEU A 294 -10.40 29.62 9.88
N SER A 295 -10.28 29.89 8.57
CA SER A 295 -9.44 29.09 7.68
C SER A 295 -7.96 29.19 8.04
N GLU A 296 -7.50 30.36 8.50
CA GLU A 296 -6.12 30.54 9.01
C GLU A 296 -5.87 29.72 10.29
N LYS A 297 -6.79 29.74 11.24
CA LYS A 297 -6.70 28.96 12.49
C LYS A 297 -6.70 27.46 12.21
N ILE A 298 -7.57 26.98 11.32
CA ILE A 298 -7.63 25.57 10.93
C ILE A 298 -6.32 25.16 10.24
N SER A 299 -5.81 25.98 9.33
CA SER A 299 -4.52 25.71 8.68
C SER A 299 -3.37 25.66 9.69
N ASP A 300 -3.41 26.53 10.69
CA ASP A 300 -2.40 26.56 11.76
C ASP A 300 -2.41 25.31 12.64
N THR A 301 -3.57 24.74 12.94
CA THR A 301 -3.68 23.48 13.69
C THR A 301 -3.14 22.25 12.93
N MET A 302 -2.99 22.36 11.61
CA MET A 302 -2.43 21.30 10.76
C MET A 302 -0.94 21.49 10.49
N ASN A 303 -0.34 22.55 11.01
CA ASN A 303 1.07 22.88 10.84
C ASN A 303 1.92 22.15 11.89
N LEU A 304 2.94 21.43 11.45
CA LEU A 304 3.88 20.69 12.29
C LEU A 304 5.25 21.36 12.37
N SER A 305 5.38 22.64 11.93
CA SER A 305 6.65 23.38 11.93
C SER A 305 6.83 24.30 13.15
N ARG A 306 5.89 24.33 14.11
CA ARG A 306 5.96 25.22 15.27
C ARG A 306 5.67 24.52 16.62
N PRO A 307 6.73 23.97 17.28
CA PRO A 307 8.10 23.82 16.80
C PRO A 307 8.24 22.74 15.74
N ASP A 308 9.29 22.79 14.94
CA ASP A 308 9.67 21.68 14.05
C ASP A 308 9.97 20.42 14.88
N LEU A 309 9.57 19.27 14.34
CA LEU A 309 9.92 17.97 14.91
C LEU A 309 11.39 17.66 14.57
N ASP A 310 12.22 17.50 15.58
CA ASP A 310 13.61 17.08 15.38
C ASP A 310 13.72 15.55 15.38
N TRP A 311 13.51 14.94 14.20
CA TRP A 311 13.54 13.49 14.03
C TRP A 311 14.89 12.87 14.36
N ILE A 312 15.97 13.63 14.23
CA ILE A 312 17.32 13.14 14.56
C ILE A 312 17.46 12.97 16.08
N GLN A 313 17.01 13.96 16.85
CA GLN A 313 17.04 13.86 18.31
C GLN A 313 16.03 12.85 18.84
N LEU A 314 14.83 12.76 18.27
CA LEU A 314 13.79 11.80 18.66
C LEU A 314 14.29 10.36 18.46
N ALA A 315 14.83 10.04 17.29
CA ALA A 315 15.37 8.72 17.00
C ALA A 315 16.61 8.40 17.83
N GLY A 316 17.53 9.36 17.97
CA GLY A 316 18.73 9.23 18.80
C GLY A 316 18.41 8.97 20.28
N GLY A 317 17.38 9.64 20.82
CA GLY A 317 16.87 9.39 22.17
C GLY A 317 16.29 7.99 22.38
N MET A 318 15.92 7.30 21.29
CA MET A 318 15.45 5.91 21.28
C MET A 318 16.52 4.90 20.86
N GLY A 319 17.77 5.37 20.64
CA GLY A 319 18.89 4.50 20.28
C GLY A 319 18.98 4.15 18.79
N VAL A 320 18.24 4.83 17.92
CA VAL A 320 18.27 4.60 16.47
C VAL A 320 19.17 5.65 15.80
N PRO A 321 20.22 5.23 15.05
CA PRO A 321 20.98 6.15 14.20
C PRO A 321 20.08 6.87 13.19
N ALA A 322 20.22 8.19 13.09
CA ALA A 322 19.35 8.99 12.26
C ALA A 322 20.12 10.06 11.48
N HIS A 323 19.66 10.32 10.25
CA HIS A 323 20.24 11.31 9.35
C HIS A 323 19.14 12.10 8.64
N ARG A 324 19.47 13.36 8.26
CA ARG A 324 18.58 14.24 7.53
C ARG A 324 19.04 14.40 6.09
N ALA A 325 18.12 14.30 5.14
CA ALA A 325 18.33 14.57 3.73
C ALA A 325 17.47 15.75 3.27
N GLU A 326 18.06 16.68 2.52
CA GLU A 326 17.42 17.87 1.95
C GLU A 326 17.50 17.90 0.42
N THR A 327 18.31 17.00 -0.18
CA THR A 327 18.44 16.81 -1.63
C THR A 327 18.24 15.36 -2.01
N ALA A 328 17.90 15.13 -3.28
CA ALA A 328 17.68 13.76 -3.80
C ALA A 328 18.97 12.92 -3.74
N GLU A 329 20.12 13.54 -4.00
CA GLU A 329 21.42 12.85 -3.94
C GLU A 329 21.77 12.44 -2.50
N ALA A 330 21.56 13.33 -1.53
CA ALA A 330 21.81 13.03 -0.12
C ALA A 330 20.88 11.91 0.37
N PHE A 331 19.60 11.97 0.00
CA PHE A 331 18.63 10.93 0.35
C PHE A 331 19.04 9.57 -0.24
N TYR A 332 19.41 9.53 -1.53
CA TYR A 332 19.88 8.32 -2.18
C TYR A 332 21.08 7.72 -1.45
N GLN A 333 22.11 8.52 -1.14
CA GLN A 333 23.32 8.05 -0.47
C GLN A 333 23.03 7.53 0.95
N LEU A 334 22.17 8.23 1.70
CA LEU A 334 21.77 7.79 3.04
C LEU A 334 20.95 6.51 3.00
N LEU A 335 20.04 6.36 2.04
CA LEU A 335 19.26 5.14 1.85
C LEU A 335 20.15 3.97 1.45
N GLU A 336 21.06 4.16 0.49
CA GLU A 336 22.04 3.15 0.08
C GLU A 336 22.89 2.67 1.26
N LYS A 337 23.37 3.61 2.08
CA LYS A 337 24.13 3.29 3.29
C LYS A 337 23.29 2.54 4.31
N ALA A 338 22.08 3.01 4.62
CA ALA A 338 21.19 2.38 5.59
C ALA A 338 20.81 0.94 5.20
N LEU A 339 20.61 0.68 3.90
CA LEU A 339 20.31 -0.65 3.38
C LEU A 339 21.55 -1.59 3.37
N ALA A 340 22.76 -1.04 3.44
CA ALA A 340 24.00 -1.83 3.51
C ALA A 340 24.45 -2.14 4.93
N GLU A 341 23.96 -1.42 5.93
CA GLU A 341 24.36 -1.55 7.35
C GLU A 341 23.25 -2.24 8.14
N PRO A 342 23.50 -3.41 8.79
CA PRO A 342 22.48 -4.07 9.62
C PRO A 342 22.05 -3.22 10.81
N GLY A 343 20.79 -3.36 11.19
CA GLY A 343 20.20 -2.69 12.33
C GLY A 343 19.22 -1.57 11.95
N PRO A 344 18.63 -0.90 12.95
CA PRO A 344 17.64 0.13 12.69
C PRO A 344 18.28 1.45 12.26
N HIS A 345 17.72 2.07 11.24
CA HIS A 345 18.10 3.39 10.75
C HIS A 345 16.87 4.29 10.58
N LEU A 346 17.04 5.60 10.77
CA LEU A 346 16.04 6.57 10.41
C LEU A 346 16.60 7.63 9.46
N ILE A 347 15.87 7.91 8.39
CA ILE A 347 16.18 8.99 7.44
C ILE A 347 15.03 9.98 7.43
N GLU A 348 15.28 11.20 7.90
CA GLU A 348 14.36 12.31 7.69
C GLU A 348 14.54 12.87 6.28
N ALA A 349 13.57 12.66 5.44
CA ALA A 349 13.49 13.22 4.09
C ALA A 349 12.71 14.54 4.15
N VAL A 350 13.42 15.67 4.18
CA VAL A 350 12.80 17.01 4.20
C VAL A 350 12.31 17.34 2.80
N LEU A 351 11.00 17.20 2.60
CA LEU A 351 10.39 17.43 1.30
C LEU A 351 10.29 18.92 0.99
N GLN A 352 10.73 19.29 -0.19
CA GLN A 352 10.45 20.62 -0.72
C GLN A 352 9.01 20.68 -1.21
N ALA A 353 8.31 21.78 -0.91
CA ALA A 353 6.98 22.02 -1.44
C ALA A 353 7.04 22.05 -2.98
N LEU A 354 6.18 21.27 -3.63
CA LEU A 354 5.94 21.34 -5.06
C LEU A 354 5.12 22.58 -5.38
#